data_c899cf7d92fee02c4dde729c472030d1
#
_entry.id   c899cf7d92fee02c4dde729c472030d1
#
_cell.length_a   1.000
_cell.length_b   1.000
_cell.length_c   1.000
_cell.angle_alpha   90.00
_cell.angle_beta   90.00
_cell.angle_gamma   90.00
#
_symmetry.space_group_name_H-M   'P 1'
#
loop_
_entity.id
_entity.type
_entity.pdbx_description
1 polymer ?
#
loop_
_entity_poly.entity_id
_entity_poly.type
_entity_poly.pdbx_seq_one_letter_code
_entity_poly.pdbx_strand_id
1 'polypeptide(L)'
;MDLGLISVRYARALLKAGIEAKEAEKVYADMQTLAQNYSQMPALRITIDNPMLSNAQKESLLLLATGGEPCELTKRFVALVLKEDRESIMQFIANSFITLYRKHNNLISAKLTTASEIDSKTEDKLRQLVEGRTNGKVDFQTDVDPEIIGGFVLEYDTYRMDASAVSYTHLRAHETTLHLV
;
A
#
# COMPACT_ATOMS: atom_id res chain seq x y z
N MET A 1 7.97 -20.83 13.23
CA MET A 1 8.88 -19.98 12.43
C MET A 1 8.22 -18.61 12.28
N ASP A 2 8.96 -17.56 12.51
CA ASP A 2 8.42 -16.21 12.45
C ASP A 2 8.30 -15.75 10.98
N LEU A 3 7.13 -15.97 10.36
CA LEU A 3 6.84 -15.68 8.95
C LEU A 3 7.10 -14.22 8.61
N GLY A 4 6.89 -13.32 9.56
CA GLY A 4 7.15 -11.88 9.39
C GLY A 4 8.64 -11.57 9.22
N LEU A 5 9.51 -12.23 9.98
CA LEU A 5 10.95 -12.01 9.92
C LEU A 5 11.55 -12.52 8.59
N ILE A 6 11.01 -13.63 8.08
CA ILE A 6 11.44 -14.19 6.80
C ILE A 6 10.99 -13.28 5.65
N SER A 7 9.74 -12.84 5.63
CA SER A 7 9.22 -11.97 4.57
C SER A 7 10.00 -10.65 4.48
N VAL A 8 10.34 -10.03 5.61
CA VAL A 8 11.15 -8.80 5.65
C VAL A 8 12.57 -9.04 5.12
N ARG A 9 13.16 -10.22 5.39
CA ARG A 9 14.50 -10.57 4.86
C ARG A 9 14.49 -10.66 3.33
N TYR A 10 13.52 -11.37 2.76
CA TYR A 10 13.36 -11.49 1.30
C TYR A 10 13.06 -10.13 0.66
N ALA A 11 12.16 -9.35 1.25
CA ALA A 11 11.82 -8.00 0.79
C ALA A 11 13.03 -7.06 0.79
N ARG A 12 13.87 -7.12 1.84
CA ARG A 12 15.10 -6.32 1.93
C ARG A 12 16.12 -6.72 0.87
N ALA A 13 16.29 -8.02 0.63
CA ALA A 13 17.17 -8.51 -0.42
C ALA A 13 16.73 -8.08 -1.81
N LEU A 14 15.42 -8.18 -2.09
CA LEU A 14 14.82 -7.72 -3.35
C LEU A 14 14.98 -6.21 -3.54
N LEU A 15 14.78 -5.41 -2.49
CA LEU A 15 14.96 -3.97 -2.55
C LEU A 15 16.42 -3.61 -2.88
N LYS A 16 17.37 -4.26 -2.21
CA LYS A 16 18.79 -4.03 -2.48
C LYS A 16 19.15 -4.38 -3.93
N ALA A 17 18.70 -5.55 -4.42
CA ALA A 17 18.92 -5.95 -5.81
C ALA A 17 18.25 -4.99 -6.80
N GLY A 18 17.03 -4.49 -6.51
CA GLY A 18 16.33 -3.51 -7.33
C GLY A 18 17.06 -2.17 -7.42
N ILE A 19 17.66 -1.71 -6.32
CA ILE A 19 18.45 -0.47 -6.28
C ILE A 19 19.74 -0.65 -7.11
N GLU A 20 20.44 -1.77 -6.93
CA GLU A 20 21.68 -2.08 -7.67
C GLU A 20 21.42 -2.19 -9.19
N ALA A 21 20.29 -2.80 -9.58
CA ALA A 21 19.86 -2.93 -10.98
C ALA A 21 19.21 -1.66 -11.55
N LYS A 22 18.93 -0.63 -10.74
CA LYS A 22 18.16 0.58 -11.10
C LYS A 22 16.75 0.26 -11.62
N GLU A 23 16.15 -0.83 -11.16
CA GLU A 23 14.81 -1.30 -11.51
C GLU A 23 13.85 -1.32 -10.31
N ALA A 24 14.23 -0.70 -9.19
CA ALA A 24 13.46 -0.73 -7.95
C ALA A 24 12.02 -0.19 -8.12
N GLU A 25 11.81 0.81 -9.00
CA GLU A 25 10.50 1.38 -9.29
C GLU A 25 9.60 0.39 -10.04
N LYS A 26 10.15 -0.35 -11.02
CA LYS A 26 9.41 -1.38 -11.75
C LYS A 26 9.02 -2.53 -10.83
N VAL A 27 9.97 -2.99 -10.00
CA VAL A 27 9.70 -4.01 -8.99
C VAL A 27 8.63 -3.54 -8.00
N TYR A 28 8.63 -2.26 -7.64
CA TYR A 28 7.62 -1.69 -6.77
C TYR A 28 6.22 -1.75 -7.40
N ALA A 29 6.08 -1.38 -8.68
CA ALA A 29 4.81 -1.47 -9.40
C ALA A 29 4.32 -2.94 -9.50
N ASP A 30 5.22 -3.88 -9.82
CA ASP A 30 4.92 -5.31 -9.87
C ASP A 30 4.42 -5.82 -8.51
N MET A 31 5.10 -5.45 -7.42
CA MET A 31 4.73 -5.89 -6.06
C MET A 31 3.44 -5.24 -5.57
N GLN A 32 3.14 -4.00 -5.97
CA GLN A 32 1.84 -3.36 -5.69
C GLN A 32 0.70 -4.12 -6.38
N THR A 33 0.84 -4.41 -7.66
CA THR A 33 -0.17 -5.16 -8.43
C THR A 33 -0.38 -6.55 -7.85
N LEU A 34 0.71 -7.23 -7.47
CA LEU A 34 0.66 -8.54 -6.83
C LEU A 34 -0.09 -8.48 -5.49
N ALA A 35 0.25 -7.52 -4.62
CA ALA A 35 -0.40 -7.36 -3.31
C ALA A 35 -1.89 -7.04 -3.45
N GLN A 36 -2.26 -6.21 -4.42
CA GLN A 36 -3.64 -5.87 -4.73
C GLN A 36 -4.43 -7.10 -5.20
N ASN A 37 -3.85 -7.89 -6.10
CA ASN A 37 -4.47 -9.12 -6.59
C ASN A 37 -4.66 -10.17 -5.49
N TYR A 38 -3.72 -10.31 -4.56
CA TYR A 38 -3.90 -11.16 -3.38
C TYR A 38 -5.04 -10.67 -2.47
N SER A 39 -5.27 -9.35 -2.37
CA SER A 39 -6.35 -8.77 -1.59
C SER A 39 -7.72 -8.95 -2.27
N GLN A 40 -7.78 -8.74 -3.59
CA GLN A 40 -9.03 -8.81 -4.36
C GLN A 40 -9.46 -10.24 -4.68
N MET A 41 -8.52 -11.18 -4.79
CA MET A 41 -8.76 -12.57 -5.17
C MET A 41 -8.25 -13.55 -4.10
N PRO A 42 -9.01 -13.83 -3.03
CA PRO A 42 -8.61 -14.81 -2.01
C PRO A 42 -8.32 -16.21 -2.57
N ALA A 43 -8.94 -16.57 -3.70
CA ALA A 43 -8.70 -17.82 -4.41
C ALA A 43 -7.24 -17.95 -4.90
N LEU A 44 -6.56 -16.84 -5.21
CA LEU A 44 -5.16 -16.86 -5.64
C LEU A 44 -4.27 -17.50 -4.56
N ARG A 45 -4.46 -17.13 -3.30
CA ARG A 45 -3.70 -17.69 -2.18
C ARG A 45 -3.93 -19.20 -2.05
N ILE A 46 -5.21 -19.63 -2.09
CA ILE A 46 -5.56 -21.04 -1.99
C ILE A 46 -4.95 -21.85 -3.15
N THR A 47 -4.93 -21.28 -4.35
CA THR A 47 -4.36 -21.93 -5.53
C THR A 47 -2.83 -22.04 -5.43
N ILE A 48 -2.15 -21.00 -4.99
CA ILE A 48 -0.68 -21.01 -4.83
C ILE A 48 -0.24 -21.98 -3.71
N ASP A 49 -1.02 -22.06 -2.63
CA ASP A 49 -0.75 -22.98 -1.51
C ASP A 49 -1.08 -24.45 -1.86
N ASN A 50 -1.67 -24.72 -3.02
CA ASN A 50 -2.03 -26.07 -3.42
C ASN A 50 -0.78 -26.89 -3.78
N PRO A 51 -0.50 -28.00 -3.07
CA PRO A 51 0.68 -28.86 -3.34
C PRO A 51 0.57 -29.67 -4.64
N MET A 52 -0.63 -29.76 -5.23
CA MET A 52 -0.83 -30.49 -6.49
C MET A 52 -0.35 -29.71 -7.72
N LEU A 53 -0.14 -28.40 -7.60
CA LEU A 53 0.36 -27.58 -8.69
C LEU A 53 1.89 -27.67 -8.78
N SER A 54 2.39 -27.84 -10.01
CA SER A 54 3.82 -27.76 -10.28
C SER A 54 4.37 -26.34 -10.09
N ASN A 55 5.66 -26.21 -9.77
CA ASN A 55 6.29 -24.89 -9.62
C ASN A 55 6.17 -24.04 -10.89
N ALA A 56 6.20 -24.65 -12.08
CA ALA A 56 6.00 -23.93 -13.34
C ALA A 56 4.59 -23.33 -13.47
N GLN A 57 3.56 -24.03 -13.01
CA GLN A 57 2.18 -23.52 -12.99
C GLN A 57 2.02 -22.40 -11.97
N LYS A 58 2.59 -22.57 -10.77
CA LYS A 58 2.59 -21.52 -9.72
C LYS A 58 3.34 -20.27 -10.19
N GLU A 59 4.48 -20.45 -10.87
CA GLU A 59 5.26 -19.35 -11.44
C GLU A 59 4.42 -18.58 -12.47
N SER A 60 3.81 -19.25 -13.42
CA SER A 60 2.94 -18.63 -14.42
C SER A 60 1.80 -17.84 -13.79
N LEU A 61 1.15 -18.38 -12.76
CA LEU A 61 0.08 -17.70 -12.03
C LEU A 61 0.58 -16.46 -11.30
N LEU A 62 1.73 -16.53 -10.63
CA LEU A 62 2.32 -15.40 -9.92
C LEU A 62 2.73 -14.29 -10.90
N LEU A 63 3.32 -14.65 -12.04
CA LEU A 63 3.69 -13.68 -13.08
C LEU A 63 2.45 -13.01 -13.72
N LEU A 64 1.37 -13.73 -13.92
CA LEU A 64 0.08 -13.13 -14.32
C LEU A 64 -0.47 -12.19 -13.24
N ALA A 65 -0.34 -12.56 -11.97
CA ALA A 65 -0.81 -11.75 -10.85
C ALA A 65 0.03 -10.47 -10.64
N THR A 66 1.22 -10.34 -11.23
CA THR A 66 1.98 -9.09 -11.25
C THR A 66 1.61 -8.14 -12.39
N GLY A 67 0.63 -8.49 -13.22
CA GLY A 67 0.17 -7.67 -14.35
C GLY A 67 0.56 -8.21 -15.72
N GLY A 68 1.14 -9.41 -15.79
CA GLY A 68 1.43 -10.15 -17.02
C GLY A 68 2.81 -9.89 -17.64
N GLU A 69 3.40 -8.73 -17.44
CA GLU A 69 4.74 -8.38 -17.94
C GLU A 69 5.66 -7.85 -16.82
N PRO A 70 5.96 -8.64 -15.78
CA PRO A 70 6.84 -8.20 -14.72
C PRO A 70 8.28 -8.01 -15.21
N CYS A 71 9.03 -7.15 -14.52
CA CYS A 71 10.44 -6.95 -14.85
C CYS A 71 11.26 -8.23 -14.61
N GLU A 72 12.41 -8.33 -15.26
CA GLU A 72 13.25 -9.54 -15.23
C GLU A 72 13.70 -9.89 -13.81
N LEU A 73 13.93 -8.88 -12.97
CA LEU A 73 14.30 -9.08 -11.58
C LEU A 73 13.14 -9.71 -10.78
N THR A 74 11.90 -9.28 -11.04
CA THR A 74 10.70 -9.85 -10.42
C THR A 74 10.52 -11.32 -10.81
N LYS A 75 10.73 -11.68 -12.10
CA LYS A 75 10.66 -13.07 -12.57
C LYS A 75 11.65 -13.95 -11.83
N ARG A 76 12.91 -13.53 -11.78
CA ARG A 76 13.97 -14.28 -11.06
C ARG A 76 13.67 -14.41 -9.58
N PHE A 77 13.10 -13.37 -8.98
CA PHE A 77 12.71 -13.40 -7.58
C PHE A 77 11.57 -14.40 -7.30
N VAL A 78 10.55 -14.42 -8.14
CA VAL A 78 9.43 -15.38 -8.04
C VAL A 78 9.96 -16.81 -8.17
N ALA A 79 10.82 -17.08 -9.16
CA ALA A 79 11.44 -18.38 -9.34
C ALA A 79 12.28 -18.81 -8.12
N LEU A 80 13.01 -17.87 -7.51
CA LEU A 80 13.78 -18.13 -6.27
C LEU A 80 12.85 -18.50 -5.10
N VAL A 81 11.77 -17.77 -4.90
CA VAL A 81 10.80 -18.03 -3.81
C VAL A 81 10.16 -19.41 -3.96
N LEU A 82 9.77 -19.78 -5.20
CA LEU A 82 9.22 -21.11 -5.52
C LEU A 82 10.24 -22.23 -5.34
N LYS A 83 11.51 -22.00 -5.70
CA LYS A 83 12.60 -22.97 -5.50
C LYS A 83 12.84 -23.29 -4.03
N GLU A 84 12.61 -22.34 -3.16
CA GLU A 84 12.79 -22.47 -1.71
C GLU A 84 11.50 -22.93 -0.99
N ASP A 85 10.46 -23.32 -1.74
CA ASP A 85 9.14 -23.73 -1.24
C ASP A 85 8.54 -22.71 -0.24
N ARG A 86 8.61 -21.41 -0.61
CA ARG A 86 8.16 -20.30 0.23
C ARG A 86 7.07 -19.46 -0.40
N GLU A 87 6.33 -20.02 -1.35
CA GLU A 87 5.23 -19.33 -2.03
C GLU A 87 4.12 -18.88 -1.09
N SER A 88 3.88 -19.59 0.01
CA SER A 88 2.85 -19.27 1.00
C SER A 88 3.06 -17.92 1.69
N ILE A 89 4.30 -17.41 1.71
CA ILE A 89 4.62 -16.10 2.28
C ILE A 89 4.73 -14.99 1.23
N MET A 90 4.45 -15.25 -0.04
CA MET A 90 4.63 -14.29 -1.13
C MET A 90 3.85 -13.00 -0.92
N GLN A 91 2.61 -13.09 -0.43
CA GLN A 91 1.81 -11.92 -0.06
C GLN A 91 2.49 -11.04 1.01
N PHE A 92 3.05 -11.68 2.03
CA PHE A 92 3.76 -10.96 3.10
C PHE A 92 5.06 -10.33 2.60
N ILE A 93 5.75 -11.00 1.66
CA ILE A 93 6.95 -10.46 1.03
C ILE A 93 6.60 -9.21 0.21
N ALA A 94 5.54 -9.25 -0.60
CA ALA A 94 5.09 -8.12 -1.40
C ALA A 94 4.74 -6.91 -0.52
N ASN A 95 3.96 -7.10 0.53
CA ASN A 95 3.60 -6.03 1.46
C ASN A 95 4.82 -5.46 2.21
N SER A 96 5.74 -6.33 2.64
CA SER A 96 6.99 -5.90 3.29
C SER A 96 7.88 -5.10 2.35
N PHE A 97 7.95 -5.50 1.06
CA PHE A 97 8.70 -4.79 0.05
C PHE A 97 8.13 -3.39 -0.19
N ILE A 98 6.81 -3.27 -0.36
CA ILE A 98 6.12 -1.99 -0.54
C ILE A 98 6.45 -1.05 0.63
N THR A 99 6.36 -1.55 1.87
CA THR A 99 6.66 -0.77 3.07
C THR A 99 8.12 -0.32 3.11
N LEU A 100 9.06 -1.21 2.80
CA LEU A 100 10.50 -0.89 2.79
C LEU A 100 10.86 0.08 1.67
N TYR A 101 10.28 -0.08 0.48
CA TYR A 101 10.49 0.82 -0.65
C TYR A 101 9.97 2.23 -0.35
N ARG A 102 8.75 2.35 0.20
CA ARG A 102 8.18 3.63 0.63
C ARG A 102 9.08 4.31 1.66
N LYS A 103 9.53 3.56 2.68
CA LYS A 103 10.45 4.08 3.69
C LYS A 103 11.79 4.53 3.10
N HIS A 104 12.34 3.77 2.16
CA HIS A 104 13.62 4.10 1.50
C HIS A 104 13.53 5.39 0.66
N ASN A 105 12.42 5.59 -0.03
CA ASN A 105 12.20 6.74 -0.91
C ASN A 105 11.48 7.91 -0.22
N ASN A 106 11.25 7.83 1.10
CA ASN A 106 10.46 8.80 1.86
C ASN A 106 9.09 9.06 1.21
N LEU A 107 8.45 8.00 0.68
CA LEU A 107 7.10 8.06 0.13
C LEU A 107 6.09 7.92 1.25
N ILE A 108 5.28 8.95 1.43
CA ILE A 108 4.22 8.97 2.44
C ILE A 108 2.90 8.69 1.74
N SER A 109 2.21 7.65 2.18
CA SER A 109 0.85 7.40 1.72
C SER A 109 -0.09 8.31 2.48
N ALA A 110 -0.83 9.15 1.77
CA ALA A 110 -1.87 9.97 2.33
C ALA A 110 -3.22 9.57 1.72
N LYS A 111 -4.19 9.27 2.56
CA LYS A 111 -5.57 9.03 2.16
C LYS A 111 -6.38 10.28 2.45
N LEU A 112 -6.98 10.84 1.42
CA LEU A 112 -7.90 11.97 1.51
C LEU A 112 -9.31 11.47 1.26
N THR A 113 -10.17 11.57 2.28
CA THR A 113 -11.59 11.24 2.14
C THR A 113 -12.40 12.55 2.14
N THR A 114 -13.25 12.73 1.15
CA THR A 114 -14.05 13.95 0.94
C THR A 114 -15.52 13.61 0.75
N ALA A 115 -16.41 14.57 1.03
CA ALA A 115 -17.85 14.40 0.83
C ALA A 115 -18.26 14.41 -0.65
N SER A 116 -17.46 15.02 -1.51
CA SER A 116 -17.69 15.13 -2.96
C SER A 116 -16.35 15.15 -3.69
N GLU A 117 -16.39 14.92 -5.00
CA GLU A 117 -15.20 15.06 -5.84
C GLU A 117 -14.58 16.46 -5.68
N ILE A 118 -13.27 16.48 -5.47
CA ILE A 118 -12.50 17.72 -5.30
C ILE A 118 -11.84 18.14 -6.60
N ASP A 119 -11.71 19.46 -6.78
CA ASP A 119 -10.96 20.02 -7.89
C ASP A 119 -9.45 19.71 -7.74
N SER A 120 -8.78 19.40 -8.84
CA SER A 120 -7.34 19.10 -8.90
C SER A 120 -6.48 20.19 -8.22
N LYS A 121 -6.89 21.44 -8.27
CA LYS A 121 -6.20 22.54 -7.59
C LYS A 121 -6.25 22.44 -6.07
N THR A 122 -7.32 21.89 -5.53
CA THR A 122 -7.48 21.69 -4.07
C THR A 122 -6.67 20.48 -3.63
N GLU A 123 -6.67 19.43 -4.41
CA GLU A 123 -5.79 18.26 -4.19
C GLU A 123 -4.31 18.65 -4.15
N ASP A 124 -3.86 19.45 -5.13
CA ASP A 124 -2.46 19.93 -5.20
C ASP A 124 -2.08 20.78 -3.99
N LYS A 125 -2.97 21.63 -3.49
CA LYS A 125 -2.72 22.42 -2.29
C LYS A 125 -2.59 21.56 -1.04
N LEU A 126 -3.45 20.55 -0.89
CA LEU A 126 -3.37 19.60 0.22
C LEU A 126 -2.10 18.76 0.14
N ARG A 127 -1.72 18.32 -1.06
CA ARG A 127 -0.46 17.61 -1.32
C ARG A 127 0.74 18.46 -0.87
N GLN A 128 0.83 19.71 -1.30
CA GLN A 128 1.92 20.63 -0.92
C GLN A 128 1.95 20.88 0.59
N LEU A 129 0.80 20.95 1.25
CA LEU A 129 0.72 21.13 2.69
C LEU A 129 1.29 19.93 3.45
N VAL A 130 0.98 18.72 2.99
CA VAL A 130 1.52 17.48 3.59
C VAL A 130 3.00 17.32 3.29
N GLU A 131 3.43 17.56 2.04
CA GLU A 131 4.83 17.52 1.63
C GLU A 131 5.70 18.52 2.42
N GLY A 132 5.18 19.72 2.64
CA GLY A 132 5.86 20.75 3.43
C GLY A 132 6.04 20.40 4.91
N ARG A 133 5.17 19.56 5.46
CA ARG A 133 5.26 19.10 6.86
C ARG A 133 6.09 17.84 7.04
N THR A 134 6.18 17.00 6.03
CA THR A 134 6.73 15.64 6.15
C THR A 134 8.09 15.47 5.48
N ASN A 135 8.57 16.47 4.71
CA ASN A 135 9.80 16.40 3.91
C ASN A 135 9.89 15.17 3.00
N GLY A 136 8.74 14.59 2.61
CA GLY A 136 8.64 13.40 1.76
C GLY A 136 7.73 13.65 0.56
N LYS A 137 7.85 12.81 -0.46
CA LYS A 137 6.89 12.78 -1.57
C LYS A 137 5.62 12.11 -1.09
N VAL A 138 4.47 12.70 -1.39
CA VAL A 138 3.17 12.19 -0.95
C VAL A 138 2.46 11.48 -2.10
N ASP A 139 2.14 10.21 -1.87
CA ASP A 139 1.27 9.42 -2.73
C ASP A 139 -0.18 9.58 -2.23
N PHE A 140 -0.94 10.44 -2.93
CA PHE A 140 -2.31 10.77 -2.56
C PHE A 140 -3.29 9.75 -3.14
N GLN A 141 -4.08 9.15 -2.25
CA GLN A 141 -5.26 8.37 -2.62
C GLN A 141 -6.50 9.17 -2.22
N THR A 142 -7.32 9.53 -3.18
CA THR A 142 -8.58 10.26 -2.94
C THR A 142 -9.74 9.27 -2.92
N ASP A 143 -10.55 9.35 -1.88
CA ASP A 143 -11.77 8.56 -1.72
C ASP A 143 -12.95 9.51 -1.47
N VAL A 144 -14.13 9.18 -2.00
CA VAL A 144 -15.34 9.99 -1.84
C VAL A 144 -16.32 9.24 -0.96
N ASP A 145 -16.60 9.81 0.22
CA ASP A 145 -17.57 9.30 1.18
C ASP A 145 -18.65 10.35 1.46
N PRO A 146 -19.86 10.18 0.91
CA PRO A 146 -20.96 11.12 1.12
C PRO A 146 -21.42 11.21 2.59
N GLU A 147 -21.13 10.23 3.44
CA GLU A 147 -21.54 10.25 4.85
C GLU A 147 -20.82 11.32 5.69
N ILE A 148 -19.72 11.87 5.18
CA ILE A 148 -18.96 12.94 5.86
C ILE A 148 -19.75 14.27 5.89
N ILE A 149 -20.84 14.42 5.09
CA ILE A 149 -21.76 15.58 4.99
C ILE A 149 -21.07 16.85 4.47
N GLY A 150 -19.73 16.99 4.62
CA GLY A 150 -18.92 18.11 4.17
C GLY A 150 -17.55 18.13 4.84
N GLY A 151 -16.61 18.85 4.24
CA GLY A 151 -15.22 18.88 4.71
C GLY A 151 -14.39 17.73 4.16
N PHE A 152 -13.33 17.35 4.88
CA PHE A 152 -12.44 16.28 4.48
C PHE A 152 -11.79 15.59 5.69
N VAL A 153 -11.40 14.35 5.51
CA VAL A 153 -10.53 13.61 6.43
C VAL A 153 -9.23 13.29 5.71
N LEU A 154 -8.11 13.71 6.27
CA LEU A 154 -6.79 13.46 5.75
C LEU A 154 -6.04 12.52 6.72
N GLU A 155 -5.66 11.36 6.22
CA GLU A 155 -4.87 10.38 6.95
C GLU A 155 -3.51 10.23 6.28
N TYR A 156 -2.43 10.42 7.02
CA TYR A 156 -1.07 10.18 6.53
C TYR A 156 -0.20 9.61 7.65
N ASP A 157 0.48 8.51 7.36
CA ASP A 157 1.27 7.75 8.33
C ASP A 157 0.44 7.40 9.59
N THR A 158 0.74 7.96 10.73
CA THR A 158 0.02 7.79 12.00
C THR A 158 -0.88 8.98 12.36
N TYR A 159 -0.90 10.01 11.52
CA TYR A 159 -1.66 11.23 11.74
C TYR A 159 -2.99 11.17 10.99
N ARG A 160 -4.06 11.55 11.70
CA ARG A 160 -5.38 11.76 11.13
C ARG A 160 -5.83 13.18 11.44
N MET A 161 -6.14 13.93 10.39
CA MET A 161 -6.74 15.25 10.48
C MET A 161 -8.17 15.16 9.98
N ASP A 162 -9.12 15.30 10.90
CA ASP A 162 -10.53 15.27 10.61
C ASP A 162 -11.08 16.71 10.64
N ALA A 163 -11.38 17.21 9.45
CA ALA A 163 -12.01 18.52 9.22
C ALA A 163 -13.42 18.33 8.64
N SER A 164 -14.09 17.22 8.96
CA SER A 164 -15.46 16.95 8.53
C SER A 164 -16.48 17.77 9.33
N ALA A 165 -17.60 18.08 8.70
CA ALA A 165 -18.71 18.81 9.34
C ALA A 165 -19.32 18.02 10.51
N VAL A 166 -19.23 16.69 10.48
CA VAL A 166 -19.73 15.79 11.54
C VAL A 166 -18.88 15.92 12.80
N SER A 167 -17.55 15.96 12.66
CA SER A 167 -16.63 16.11 13.78
C SER A 167 -16.76 17.47 14.45
N TYR A 168 -17.03 18.52 13.66
CA TYR A 168 -17.23 19.88 14.17
C TYR A 168 -18.51 20.04 15.00
N THR A 169 -19.58 19.34 14.62
CA THR A 169 -20.85 19.36 15.39
C THR A 169 -20.72 18.63 16.72
N HIS A 170 -19.95 17.57 16.80
CA HIS A 170 -19.69 16.85 18.06
C HIS A 170 -18.83 17.66 19.03
N LEU A 171 -17.80 18.36 18.56
CA LEU A 171 -16.99 19.25 19.41
C LEU A 171 -17.82 20.40 20.00
N ARG A 172 -18.67 21.03 19.20
CA ARG A 172 -19.54 22.11 19.66
C ARG A 172 -20.64 21.66 20.63
N ALA A 173 -21.17 20.46 20.46
CA ALA A 173 -22.14 19.89 21.38
C ALA A 173 -21.54 19.62 22.79
N HIS A 174 -20.26 19.25 22.86
CA HIS A 174 -19.53 19.08 24.11
C HIS A 174 -19.19 20.42 24.80
N GLU A 175 -18.87 21.45 24.06
CA GLU A 175 -18.57 22.78 24.63
C GLU A 175 -19.81 23.49 25.20
N THR A 176 -20.99 23.27 24.62
CA THR A 176 -22.24 23.88 25.12
C THR A 176 -22.77 23.25 26.41
N THR A 177 -22.35 22.03 26.77
CA THR A 177 -22.74 21.37 28.04
C THR A 177 -21.86 21.80 29.23
N LEU A 178 -20.71 22.43 29.00
CA LEU A 178 -19.79 22.91 30.06
C LEU A 178 -20.09 24.34 30.55
N HIS A 179 -21.03 25.05 29.93
CA HIS A 179 -21.40 26.41 30.33
C HIS A 179 -22.76 26.53 31.05
N LEU A 180 -23.32 25.41 31.53
CA LEU A 180 -24.61 25.40 32.29
C LEU A 180 -24.38 24.77 33.67
N VAL A 181 -23.40 25.25 34.42
CA VAL A 181 -23.34 25.08 35.90
C VAL A 181 -22.83 26.36 36.50
#